data_5fdd8192342aa6873c03ca10699c0cfd
#
_entry.id   5fdd8192342aa6873c03ca10699c0cfd
#
_cell.length_a   1.000
_cell.length_b   1.000
_cell.length_c   1.000
_cell.angle_alpha   90.00
_cell.angle_beta   90.00
_cell.angle_gamma   90.00
#
_symmetry.space_group_name_H-M   'P 1'
#
loop_
_entity.id
_entity.type
_entity.pdbx_description
1 polymer ?
#
loop_
_entity_poly.entity_id
_entity_poly.type
_entity_poly.pdbx_seq_one_letter_code
_entity_poly.pdbx_strand_id
1 'polypeptide(L)'
;MENNTVEVIAIDGPSGTGKSTTAKLVAKELGYTYLDTGAMYRAVAYLAENGELRVESGLNLNEIGISFDKNNQILINGINREGEIRDPKISTVVSKYSAMPYIREALTVQQREMGSKQPSVLDGRDIGTVVFPNARYKFFLTADYGTRAARRLLELQAAGKALGETLESVEKNLRERDRADSERKIAPLVKAKDAIEIDTSHITIQQQVQKILQSVGEVARCKHSLGATQTG
;
A
#
# COMPACT_ATOMS: atom_id res chain seq x y z
N MET A 1 6.79 8.37 31.17
CA MET A 1 6.45 7.12 30.47
C MET A 1 6.59 7.40 28.99
N GLU A 2 7.68 6.96 28.37
CA GLU A 2 7.80 7.06 26.90
C GLU A 2 6.69 6.18 26.31
N ASN A 3 5.75 6.78 25.61
CA ASN A 3 4.80 6.06 24.78
C ASN A 3 5.61 5.31 23.74
N ASN A 4 5.81 4.03 23.96
CA ASN A 4 6.48 3.13 23.03
C ASN A 4 5.55 2.90 21.82
N THR A 5 5.35 3.96 21.02
CA THR A 5 4.56 3.87 19.79
C THR A 5 5.35 3.04 18.79
N VAL A 6 4.76 1.93 18.36
CA VAL A 6 5.34 1.05 17.34
C VAL A 6 5.66 1.88 16.09
N GLU A 7 6.86 1.71 15.56
CA GLU A 7 7.31 2.47 14.40
C GLU A 7 6.62 1.98 13.12
N VAL A 8 6.02 2.92 12.41
CA VAL A 8 5.34 2.68 11.13
C VAL A 8 5.97 3.53 10.04
N ILE A 9 6.28 2.90 8.91
CA ILE A 9 6.68 3.55 7.66
C ILE A 9 5.50 3.47 6.69
N ALA A 10 4.96 4.63 6.31
CA ALA A 10 3.87 4.75 5.35
C ALA A 10 4.42 5.04 3.95
N ILE A 11 4.06 4.22 2.96
CA ILE A 11 4.45 4.41 1.56
C ILE A 11 3.20 4.50 0.69
N ASP A 12 2.81 5.71 0.33
CA ASP A 12 1.64 5.99 -0.49
C ASP A 12 2.00 6.36 -1.93
N GLY A 13 1.01 6.39 -2.80
CA GLY A 13 1.18 6.85 -4.19
C GLY A 13 0.33 6.07 -5.19
N PRO A 14 0.25 6.50 -6.46
CA PRO A 14 -0.56 5.88 -7.49
C PRO A 14 -0.08 4.48 -7.91
N SER A 15 -0.88 3.77 -8.69
CA SER A 15 -0.54 2.42 -9.17
C SER A 15 0.68 2.42 -10.11
N GLY A 16 1.51 1.38 -10.08
CA GLY A 16 2.65 1.21 -11.00
C GLY A 16 3.90 2.03 -10.64
N THR A 17 3.97 2.70 -9.49
CA THR A 17 5.15 3.46 -9.05
C THR A 17 6.23 2.58 -8.40
N GLY A 18 5.98 1.27 -8.21
CA GLY A 18 6.91 0.35 -7.56
C GLY A 18 6.77 0.28 -6.03
N LYS A 19 5.71 0.86 -5.44
CA LYS A 19 5.50 0.90 -3.99
C LYS A 19 5.64 -0.44 -3.29
N SER A 20 4.88 -1.44 -3.73
CA SER A 20 4.83 -2.75 -3.05
C SER A 20 6.19 -3.45 -3.06
N THR A 21 6.91 -3.38 -4.20
CA THR A 21 8.27 -3.93 -4.29
C THR A 21 9.23 -3.18 -3.38
N THR A 22 9.18 -1.84 -3.41
CA THR A 22 10.01 -0.98 -2.57
C THR A 22 9.71 -1.20 -1.08
N ALA A 23 8.43 -1.19 -0.69
CA ALA A 23 7.99 -1.40 0.69
C ALA A 23 8.44 -2.76 1.25
N LYS A 24 8.28 -3.83 0.44
CA LYS A 24 8.72 -5.17 0.81
C LYS A 24 10.23 -5.24 1.05
N LEU A 25 11.02 -4.58 0.20
CA LEU A 25 12.49 -4.54 0.35
C LEU A 25 12.91 -3.67 1.54
N VAL A 26 12.29 -2.50 1.74
CA VAL A 26 12.55 -1.66 2.91
C VAL A 26 12.25 -2.41 4.20
N ALA A 27 11.09 -3.10 4.27
CA ALA A 27 10.73 -3.91 5.42
C ALA A 27 11.77 -5.01 5.70
N LYS A 28 12.23 -5.70 4.65
CA LYS A 28 13.28 -6.73 4.76
C LYS A 28 14.59 -6.17 5.32
N GLU A 29 15.06 -5.03 4.79
CA GLU A 29 16.32 -4.40 5.23
C GLU A 29 16.27 -3.91 6.67
N LEU A 30 15.10 -3.46 7.14
CA LEU A 30 14.90 -2.99 8.50
C LEU A 30 14.49 -4.10 9.48
N GLY A 31 14.19 -5.31 9.02
CA GLY A 31 13.61 -6.38 9.84
C GLY A 31 12.18 -6.06 10.30
N TYR A 32 11.42 -5.26 9.53
CA TYR A 32 10.06 -4.87 9.81
C TYR A 32 9.05 -5.78 9.11
N THR A 33 7.82 -5.82 9.64
CA THR A 33 6.73 -6.49 8.95
C THR A 33 6.26 -5.67 7.74
N TYR A 34 6.06 -6.31 6.60
CA TYR A 34 5.45 -5.69 5.43
C TYR A 34 3.96 -5.99 5.39
N LEU A 35 3.12 -4.98 5.10
CA LEU A 35 1.68 -5.10 4.92
C LEU A 35 1.24 -4.47 3.59
N ASP A 36 0.78 -5.33 2.65
CA ASP A 36 0.13 -4.91 1.39
C ASP A 36 -1.34 -4.58 1.66
N THR A 37 -1.64 -3.31 1.96
CA THR A 37 -3.04 -2.93 2.21
C THR A 37 -3.89 -3.02 0.95
N GLY A 38 -3.30 -2.85 -0.22
CA GLY A 38 -3.96 -3.05 -1.50
C GLY A 38 -4.45 -4.49 -1.72
N ALA A 39 -3.72 -5.48 -1.19
CA ALA A 39 -4.15 -6.87 -1.20
C ALA A 39 -5.42 -7.08 -0.35
N MET A 40 -5.55 -6.39 0.79
CA MET A 40 -6.76 -6.48 1.63
C MET A 40 -8.01 -5.96 0.88
N TYR A 41 -7.91 -4.83 0.18
CA TYR A 41 -9.02 -4.34 -0.66
C TYR A 41 -9.34 -5.27 -1.82
N ARG A 42 -8.32 -5.89 -2.44
CA ARG A 42 -8.53 -6.90 -3.48
C ARG A 42 -9.18 -8.17 -2.94
N ALA A 43 -8.88 -8.58 -1.70
CA ALA A 43 -9.53 -9.71 -1.06
C ALA A 43 -11.04 -9.47 -0.91
N VAL A 44 -11.43 -8.29 -0.44
CA VAL A 44 -12.86 -7.92 -0.35
C VAL A 44 -13.51 -7.90 -1.73
N ALA A 45 -12.85 -7.30 -2.73
CA ALA A 45 -13.37 -7.27 -4.09
C ALA A 45 -13.52 -8.68 -4.68
N TYR A 46 -12.55 -9.56 -4.47
CA TYR A 46 -12.58 -10.96 -4.90
C TYR A 46 -13.77 -11.70 -4.30
N LEU A 47 -13.96 -11.63 -2.99
CA LEU A 47 -15.07 -12.30 -2.29
C LEU A 47 -16.44 -11.77 -2.76
N ALA A 48 -16.53 -10.46 -3.00
CA ALA A 48 -17.78 -9.84 -3.46
C ALA A 48 -18.13 -10.27 -4.89
N GLU A 49 -17.15 -10.26 -5.81
CA GLU A 49 -17.36 -10.66 -7.21
C GLU A 49 -17.67 -12.15 -7.36
N ASN A 50 -17.20 -13.00 -6.44
CA ASN A 50 -17.51 -14.43 -6.43
C ASN A 50 -18.80 -14.78 -5.63
N GLY A 51 -19.51 -13.79 -5.10
CA GLY A 51 -20.72 -14.02 -4.32
C GLY A 51 -20.48 -14.63 -2.94
N GLU A 52 -19.22 -14.69 -2.50
CA GLU A 52 -18.81 -15.17 -1.17
C GLU A 52 -19.00 -14.09 -0.08
N LEU A 53 -19.21 -12.83 -0.49
CA LEU A 53 -19.42 -11.69 0.38
C LEU A 53 -20.55 -10.82 -0.14
N ARG A 54 -21.60 -10.64 0.66
CA ARG A 54 -22.61 -9.61 0.39
C ARG A 54 -22.13 -8.28 0.93
N VAL A 55 -21.90 -7.36 0.00
CA VAL A 55 -21.34 -6.03 0.31
C VAL A 55 -22.49 -5.08 0.59
N GLU A 56 -22.96 -5.05 1.83
CA GLU A 56 -24.06 -4.19 2.31
C GLU A 56 -23.57 -3.29 3.45
N SER A 57 -24.29 -2.20 3.72
CA SER A 57 -24.02 -1.35 4.89
C SER A 57 -24.19 -2.17 6.18
N GLY A 58 -23.22 -2.13 7.08
CA GLY A 58 -23.19 -2.89 8.31
C GLY A 58 -22.46 -4.23 8.21
N LEU A 59 -21.78 -4.50 7.10
CA LEU A 59 -20.94 -5.67 6.92
C LEU A 59 -19.83 -5.75 7.99
N ASN A 60 -19.83 -6.84 8.74
CA ASN A 60 -18.77 -7.13 9.69
C ASN A 60 -17.59 -7.83 8.98
N LEU A 61 -16.65 -7.06 8.46
CA LEU A 61 -15.44 -7.63 7.85
C LEU A 61 -14.54 -8.38 8.85
N ASN A 62 -14.79 -8.27 10.16
CA ASN A 62 -14.04 -9.04 11.15
C ASN A 62 -14.40 -10.55 11.10
N GLU A 63 -15.52 -10.91 10.48
CA GLU A 63 -15.86 -12.30 10.20
C GLU A 63 -15.06 -12.90 9.05
N ILE A 64 -14.39 -12.05 8.26
CA ILE A 64 -13.48 -12.47 7.20
C ILE A 64 -12.07 -12.45 7.77
N GLY A 65 -11.49 -13.62 7.95
CA GLY A 65 -10.12 -13.78 8.43
C GLY A 65 -9.08 -13.36 7.36
N ILE A 66 -8.86 -12.05 7.20
CA ILE A 66 -7.78 -11.55 6.34
C ILE A 66 -6.48 -11.56 7.14
N SER A 67 -5.47 -12.26 6.63
CA SER A 67 -4.14 -12.32 7.22
C SER A 67 -3.07 -12.48 6.14
N PHE A 68 -1.80 -12.45 6.53
CA PHE A 68 -0.67 -12.68 5.64
C PHE A 68 0.16 -13.85 6.16
N ASP A 69 0.66 -14.68 5.25
CA ASP A 69 1.60 -15.75 5.59
C ASP A 69 3.03 -15.21 5.75
N LYS A 70 3.97 -16.09 6.09
CA LYS A 70 5.40 -15.78 6.24
C LYS A 70 6.08 -15.22 4.98
N ASN A 71 5.46 -15.40 3.80
CA ASN A 71 5.92 -14.88 2.52
C ASN A 71 5.20 -13.58 2.14
N ASN A 72 4.39 -13.01 3.04
CA ASN A 72 3.51 -11.86 2.80
C ASN A 72 2.49 -12.10 1.69
N GLN A 73 2.03 -13.34 1.52
CA GLN A 73 0.92 -13.69 0.63
C GLN A 73 -0.39 -13.62 1.43
N ILE A 74 -1.43 -13.09 0.80
CA ILE A 74 -2.70 -12.91 1.50
C ILE A 74 -3.41 -14.25 1.71
N LEU A 75 -3.90 -14.43 2.92
CA LEU A 75 -4.77 -15.53 3.31
C LEU A 75 -6.17 -14.98 3.59
N ILE A 76 -7.17 -15.62 3.00
CA ILE A 76 -8.58 -15.36 3.29
C ILE A 76 -9.14 -16.61 3.98
N ASN A 77 -9.56 -16.48 5.24
CA ASN A 77 -9.99 -17.60 6.06
C ASN A 77 -8.98 -18.76 6.10
N GLY A 78 -7.68 -18.41 6.17
CA GLY A 78 -6.56 -19.34 6.19
C GLY A 78 -6.17 -19.93 4.83
N ILE A 79 -6.89 -19.62 3.76
CA ILE A 79 -6.60 -20.10 2.39
C ILE A 79 -5.82 -19.05 1.64
N ASN A 80 -4.68 -19.45 1.03
CA ASN A 80 -3.91 -18.56 0.16
C ASN A 80 -4.70 -18.22 -1.11
N ARG A 81 -4.94 -16.93 -1.33
CA ARG A 81 -5.67 -16.38 -2.48
C ARG A 81 -4.85 -15.34 -3.25
N GLU A 82 -3.54 -15.35 -3.09
CA GLU A 82 -2.65 -14.36 -3.73
C GLU A 82 -2.79 -14.35 -5.26
N GLY A 83 -2.93 -15.52 -5.88
CA GLY A 83 -3.09 -15.65 -7.35
C GLY A 83 -4.40 -15.05 -7.83
N GLU A 84 -5.49 -15.34 -7.12
CA GLU A 84 -6.85 -14.94 -7.46
C GLU A 84 -7.07 -13.43 -7.28
N ILE A 85 -6.60 -12.86 -6.18
CA ILE A 85 -6.74 -11.42 -5.94
C ILE A 85 -5.91 -10.56 -6.89
N ARG A 86 -4.89 -11.15 -7.54
CA ARG A 86 -4.05 -10.49 -8.57
C ARG A 86 -4.61 -10.67 -10.00
N ASP A 87 -5.79 -11.26 -10.15
CA ASP A 87 -6.44 -11.35 -11.44
C ASP A 87 -6.73 -9.93 -12.00
N PRO A 88 -6.51 -9.69 -13.32
CA PRO A 88 -6.84 -8.42 -13.96
C PRO A 88 -8.28 -7.96 -13.71
N LYS A 89 -9.26 -8.90 -13.68
CA LYS A 89 -10.66 -8.59 -13.38
C LYS A 89 -10.82 -7.96 -12.01
N ILE A 90 -10.12 -8.46 -10.99
CA ILE A 90 -10.17 -7.88 -9.65
C ILE A 90 -9.51 -6.49 -9.64
N SER A 91 -8.45 -6.30 -10.42
CA SER A 91 -7.78 -5.00 -10.55
C SER A 91 -8.67 -3.91 -11.17
N THR A 92 -9.63 -4.27 -12.03
CA THR A 92 -10.58 -3.31 -12.62
C THR A 92 -11.70 -2.90 -11.66
N VAL A 93 -12.14 -3.82 -10.79
CA VAL A 93 -13.28 -3.56 -9.89
C VAL A 93 -12.87 -3.09 -8.50
N VAL A 94 -11.61 -3.28 -8.08
CA VAL A 94 -11.16 -2.95 -6.72
C VAL A 94 -11.41 -1.50 -6.33
N SER A 95 -11.33 -0.54 -7.28
CA SER A 95 -11.59 0.88 -7.01
C SER A 95 -13.04 1.13 -6.60
N LYS A 96 -14.00 0.38 -7.16
CA LYS A 96 -15.42 0.43 -6.75
C LYS A 96 -15.57 0.06 -5.27
N TYR A 97 -14.97 -1.05 -4.84
CA TYR A 97 -15.06 -1.52 -3.46
C TYR A 97 -14.27 -0.64 -2.49
N SER A 98 -13.07 -0.21 -2.89
CA SER A 98 -12.24 0.66 -2.06
C SER A 98 -12.80 2.09 -1.89
N ALA A 99 -13.81 2.49 -2.66
CA ALA A 99 -14.52 3.75 -2.49
C ALA A 99 -15.69 3.65 -1.48
N MET A 100 -16.11 2.44 -1.09
CA MET A 100 -17.22 2.24 -0.17
C MET A 100 -16.84 2.57 1.29
N PRO A 101 -17.57 3.49 1.97
CA PRO A 101 -17.20 3.98 3.29
C PRO A 101 -16.99 2.87 4.33
N TYR A 102 -17.96 1.96 4.43
CA TYR A 102 -17.94 0.87 5.42
C TYR A 102 -16.83 -0.17 5.18
N ILE A 103 -16.45 -0.44 3.92
CA ILE A 103 -15.30 -1.28 3.60
C ILE A 103 -14.01 -0.60 4.07
N ARG A 104 -13.89 0.70 3.79
CA ARG A 104 -12.71 1.48 4.22
C ARG A 104 -12.59 1.52 5.73
N GLU A 105 -13.69 1.83 6.42
CA GLU A 105 -13.72 1.88 7.89
C GLU A 105 -13.24 0.56 8.49
N ALA A 106 -13.84 -0.56 8.09
CA ALA A 106 -13.49 -1.86 8.62
C ALA A 106 -12.04 -2.28 8.27
N LEU A 107 -11.58 -2.08 7.02
CA LEU A 107 -10.21 -2.40 6.66
C LEU A 107 -9.19 -1.46 7.31
N THR A 108 -9.53 -0.19 7.55
CA THR A 108 -8.65 0.75 8.28
C THR A 108 -8.42 0.28 9.71
N VAL A 109 -9.46 -0.24 10.39
CA VAL A 109 -9.32 -0.84 11.73
C VAL A 109 -8.35 -2.02 11.69
N GLN A 110 -8.57 -2.98 10.79
CA GLN A 110 -7.68 -4.14 10.66
C GLN A 110 -6.24 -3.77 10.31
N GLN A 111 -6.04 -2.79 9.40
CA GLN A 111 -4.71 -2.29 9.04
C GLN A 111 -3.98 -1.67 10.24
N ARG A 112 -4.70 -0.88 11.06
CA ARG A 112 -4.15 -0.32 12.30
C ARG A 112 -3.79 -1.40 13.31
N GLU A 113 -4.66 -2.37 13.51
CA GLU A 113 -4.40 -3.50 14.41
C GLU A 113 -3.17 -4.29 13.98
N MET A 114 -3.05 -4.62 12.69
CA MET A 114 -1.89 -5.34 12.17
C MET A 114 -0.60 -4.52 12.25
N GLY A 115 -0.64 -3.25 11.79
CA GLY A 115 0.52 -2.38 11.72
C GLY A 115 1.02 -1.89 13.08
N SER A 116 0.18 -1.97 14.14
CA SER A 116 0.56 -1.57 15.50
C SER A 116 1.12 -2.71 16.35
N LYS A 117 1.15 -3.95 15.85
CA LYS A 117 1.68 -5.09 16.63
C LYS A 117 3.20 -5.06 16.76
N GLN A 118 3.89 -4.61 15.72
CA GLN A 118 5.35 -4.56 15.64
C GLN A 118 5.78 -3.54 14.56
N PRO A 119 7.06 -3.12 14.53
CA PRO A 119 7.55 -2.20 13.51
C PRO A 119 7.19 -2.69 12.11
N SER A 120 6.59 -1.80 11.31
CA SER A 120 5.96 -2.22 10.05
C SER A 120 6.11 -1.18 8.93
N VAL A 121 6.13 -1.68 7.69
CA VAL A 121 6.06 -0.89 6.46
C VAL A 121 4.75 -1.21 5.78
N LEU A 122 3.91 -0.20 5.57
CA LEU A 122 2.64 -0.35 4.88
C LEU A 122 2.68 0.40 3.55
N ASP A 123 2.21 -0.24 2.49
CA ASP A 123 1.98 0.46 1.23
C ASP A 123 0.49 0.57 0.89
N GLY A 124 0.12 1.72 0.33
CA GLY A 124 -1.29 2.00 0.06
C GLY A 124 -1.53 3.26 -0.76
N ARG A 125 -2.62 3.98 -0.42
CA ARG A 125 -3.05 5.24 -1.02
C ARG A 125 -3.25 6.35 0.02
N ASP A 126 -3.48 5.97 1.25
CA ASP A 126 -3.89 6.83 2.34
C ASP A 126 -3.31 6.38 3.70
N ILE A 127 -2.20 5.65 3.67
CA ILE A 127 -1.56 5.17 4.89
C ILE A 127 -1.11 6.35 5.76
N GLY A 128 -0.38 7.30 5.18
CA GLY A 128 0.14 8.48 5.87
C GLY A 128 -0.87 9.60 6.11
N THR A 129 -2.08 9.51 5.52
CA THR A 129 -3.12 10.54 5.71
C THR A 129 -4.27 10.07 6.59
N VAL A 130 -4.62 8.78 6.55
CA VAL A 130 -5.80 8.23 7.23
C VAL A 130 -5.45 7.08 8.17
N VAL A 131 -4.74 6.06 7.69
CA VAL A 131 -4.49 4.84 8.48
C VAL A 131 -3.56 5.14 9.65
N PHE A 132 -2.38 5.72 9.36
CA PHE A 132 -1.38 6.15 10.33
C PHE A 132 -0.99 7.62 10.11
N PRO A 133 -1.90 8.58 10.39
CA PRO A 133 -1.66 10.00 10.14
C PRO A 133 -0.52 10.57 11.00
N ASN A 134 -0.16 9.90 12.07
CA ASN A 134 0.95 10.24 12.96
C ASN A 134 2.21 9.37 12.70
N ALA A 135 2.24 8.59 11.62
CA ALA A 135 3.45 7.86 11.25
C ALA A 135 4.61 8.85 11.08
N ARG A 136 5.76 8.50 11.67
CA ARG A 136 6.95 9.35 11.64
C ARG A 136 7.58 9.43 10.26
N TYR A 137 7.52 8.34 9.51
CA TYR A 137 8.10 8.22 8.18
C TYR A 137 6.99 8.05 7.17
N LYS A 138 6.82 9.05 6.32
CA LYS A 138 5.82 9.05 5.26
C LYS A 138 6.51 9.33 3.94
N PHE A 139 6.26 8.48 2.98
CA PHE A 139 6.78 8.60 1.62
C PHE A 139 5.62 8.58 0.63
N PHE A 140 5.73 9.40 -0.40
CA PHE A 140 4.78 9.44 -1.49
C PHE A 140 5.52 9.19 -2.80
N LEU A 141 5.33 8.02 -3.39
CA LEU A 141 5.99 7.63 -4.62
C LEU A 141 5.17 8.06 -5.82
N THR A 142 5.82 8.78 -6.75
CA THR A 142 5.25 9.19 -8.03
C THR A 142 6.03 8.57 -9.20
N ALA A 143 5.45 8.55 -10.38
CA ALA A 143 6.12 8.33 -11.66
C ALA A 143 5.22 8.80 -12.80
N ASP A 144 5.83 9.14 -13.94
CA ASP A 144 5.08 9.46 -15.15
C ASP A 144 4.24 8.27 -15.65
N TYR A 145 3.17 8.57 -16.39
CA TYR A 145 2.23 7.53 -16.84
C TYR A 145 2.86 6.51 -17.78
N GLY A 146 3.73 6.96 -18.69
CA GLY A 146 4.41 6.08 -19.63
C GLY A 146 5.28 5.04 -18.92
N THR A 147 6.09 5.47 -17.95
CA THR A 147 6.92 4.58 -17.13
C THR A 147 6.07 3.58 -16.34
N ARG A 148 4.97 4.04 -15.74
CA ARG A 148 4.07 3.15 -14.97
C ARG A 148 3.35 2.15 -15.86
N ALA A 149 2.91 2.57 -17.05
CA ALA A 149 2.27 1.70 -18.03
C ALA A 149 3.24 0.64 -18.54
N ALA A 150 4.48 1.02 -18.87
CA ALA A 150 5.50 0.08 -19.30
C ALA A 150 5.82 -0.96 -18.21
N ARG A 151 6.02 -0.53 -16.98
CA ARG A 151 6.23 -1.44 -15.82
C ARG A 151 5.07 -2.42 -15.67
N ARG A 152 3.83 -1.90 -15.73
CA ARG A 152 2.63 -2.74 -15.56
C ARG A 152 2.44 -3.72 -16.70
N LEU A 153 2.71 -3.31 -17.93
CA LEU A 153 2.64 -4.21 -19.09
C LEU A 153 3.66 -5.36 -18.95
N LEU A 154 4.88 -5.07 -18.55
CA LEU A 154 5.90 -6.08 -18.28
C LEU A 154 5.47 -7.07 -17.17
N GLU A 155 4.87 -6.56 -16.07
CA GLU A 155 4.32 -7.42 -15.02
C GLU A 155 3.22 -8.36 -15.56
N LEU A 156 2.31 -7.85 -16.40
CA LEU A 156 1.25 -8.65 -17.02
C LEU A 156 1.82 -9.69 -17.96
N GLN A 157 2.82 -9.34 -18.77
CA GLN A 157 3.52 -10.26 -19.67
C GLN A 157 4.22 -11.38 -18.90
N ALA A 158 4.97 -11.02 -17.85
CA ALA A 158 5.65 -12.01 -17.00
C ALA A 158 4.68 -12.97 -16.30
N ALA A 159 3.46 -12.50 -15.99
CA ALA A 159 2.40 -13.32 -15.40
C ALA A 159 1.56 -14.09 -16.43
N GLY A 160 1.84 -13.98 -17.73
CA GLY A 160 1.02 -14.59 -18.79
C GLY A 160 -0.40 -13.99 -18.90
N LYS A 161 -0.60 -12.78 -18.41
CA LYS A 161 -1.91 -12.09 -18.30
C LYS A 161 -2.03 -10.87 -19.23
N ALA A 162 -1.12 -10.70 -20.19
CA ALA A 162 -1.08 -9.55 -21.09
C ALA A 162 -1.89 -9.73 -22.39
N LEU A 163 -2.74 -10.76 -22.48
CA LEU A 163 -3.47 -11.06 -23.72
C LEU A 163 -4.34 -9.88 -24.15
N GLY A 164 -4.02 -9.28 -25.32
CA GLY A 164 -4.74 -8.13 -25.87
C GLY A 164 -4.41 -6.78 -25.21
N GLU A 165 -3.51 -6.72 -24.24
CA GLU A 165 -3.09 -5.46 -23.61
C GLU A 165 -2.02 -4.75 -24.47
N THR A 166 -2.24 -3.45 -24.68
CA THR A 166 -1.27 -2.53 -25.28
C THR A 166 -0.79 -1.52 -24.23
N LEU A 167 0.29 -0.80 -24.53
CA LEU A 167 0.78 0.26 -23.65
C LEU A 167 -0.30 1.32 -23.42
N GLU A 168 -1.05 1.68 -24.47
CA GLU A 168 -2.12 2.67 -24.41
C GLU A 168 -3.30 2.18 -23.54
N SER A 169 -3.70 0.89 -23.68
CA SER A 169 -4.79 0.34 -22.85
C SER A 169 -4.41 0.31 -21.38
N VAL A 170 -3.18 -0.07 -21.07
CA VAL A 170 -2.66 -0.09 -19.69
C VAL A 170 -2.55 1.32 -19.14
N GLU A 171 -2.05 2.30 -19.93
CA GLU A 171 -1.97 3.69 -19.48
C GLU A 171 -3.35 4.28 -19.21
N LYS A 172 -4.33 4.05 -20.10
CA LYS A 172 -5.72 4.46 -19.90
C LYS A 172 -6.28 3.90 -18.60
N ASN A 173 -6.12 2.60 -18.37
CA ASN A 173 -6.56 1.95 -17.13
C ASN A 173 -5.91 2.55 -15.88
N LEU A 174 -4.61 2.90 -15.94
CA LEU A 174 -3.93 3.56 -14.83
C LEU A 174 -4.48 4.96 -14.56
N ARG A 175 -4.75 5.75 -15.61
CA ARG A 175 -5.36 7.10 -15.47
C ARG A 175 -6.75 7.05 -14.86
N GLU A 176 -7.60 6.15 -15.32
CA GLU A 176 -8.96 5.95 -14.79
C GLU A 176 -8.91 5.55 -13.31
N ARG A 177 -8.00 4.67 -12.95
CA ARG A 177 -7.82 4.23 -11.57
C ARG A 177 -7.30 5.33 -10.66
N ASP A 178 -6.26 6.05 -11.09
CA ASP A 178 -5.71 7.17 -10.32
C ASP A 178 -6.74 8.26 -10.11
N ARG A 179 -7.55 8.54 -11.15
CA ARG A 179 -8.67 9.47 -11.04
C ARG A 179 -9.68 8.99 -10.00
N ALA A 180 -10.10 7.73 -10.06
CA ALA A 180 -11.03 7.15 -9.09
C ALA A 180 -10.47 7.20 -7.65
N ASP A 181 -9.17 6.90 -7.47
CA ASP A 181 -8.50 6.95 -6.17
C ASP A 181 -8.39 8.40 -5.63
N SER A 182 -8.15 9.40 -6.51
CA SER A 182 -7.95 10.80 -6.13
C SER A 182 -9.26 11.58 -5.92
N GLU A 183 -10.31 11.25 -6.69
CA GLU A 183 -11.61 11.96 -6.64
C GLU A 183 -12.60 11.33 -5.63
N ARG A 184 -12.25 10.20 -5.00
CA ARG A 184 -13.15 9.58 -4.01
C ARG A 184 -13.36 10.51 -2.81
N LYS A 185 -14.60 10.52 -2.30
CA LYS A 185 -15.02 11.43 -1.21
C LYS A 185 -14.34 11.12 0.13
N ILE A 186 -13.98 9.87 0.36
CA ILE A 186 -13.39 9.40 1.63
C ILE A 186 -11.98 8.90 1.36
N ALA A 187 -11.02 9.41 2.12
CA ALA A 187 -9.61 9.05 2.07
C ALA A 187 -9.04 9.08 0.63
N PRO A 188 -9.12 10.21 -0.10
CA PRO A 188 -8.59 10.33 -1.44
C PRO A 188 -7.09 10.07 -1.46
N LEU A 189 -6.59 9.64 -2.63
CA LEU A 189 -5.14 9.55 -2.87
C LEU A 189 -4.55 10.96 -2.92
N VAL A 190 -3.98 11.40 -1.81
CA VAL A 190 -3.29 12.68 -1.70
C VAL A 190 -1.98 12.50 -0.91
N LYS A 191 -0.97 13.28 -1.25
CA LYS A 191 0.28 13.31 -0.50
C LYS A 191 0.05 13.94 0.87
N ALA A 192 0.42 13.26 1.95
CA ALA A 192 0.44 13.86 3.28
C ALA A 192 1.40 15.07 3.30
N LYS A 193 1.07 16.11 4.06
CA LYS A 193 1.83 17.36 4.08
C LYS A 193 3.30 17.18 4.47
N ASP A 194 3.54 16.21 5.34
CA ASP A 194 4.86 15.84 5.88
C ASP A 194 5.48 14.62 5.16
N ALA A 195 4.89 14.15 4.05
CA ALA A 195 5.45 13.07 3.28
C ALA A 195 6.58 13.53 2.35
N ILE A 196 7.68 12.78 2.36
CA ILE A 196 8.77 12.93 1.40
C ILE A 196 8.30 12.34 0.06
N GLU A 197 8.33 13.18 -0.97
CA GLU A 197 8.01 12.74 -2.33
C GLU A 197 9.23 12.14 -3.02
N ILE A 198 9.03 11.00 -3.69
CA ILE A 198 10.06 10.32 -4.46
C ILE A 198 9.51 10.06 -5.87
N ASP A 199 10.02 10.80 -6.85
CA ASP A 199 9.78 10.48 -8.25
C ASP A 199 10.62 9.26 -8.64
N THR A 200 9.91 8.23 -9.07
CA THR A 200 10.49 6.93 -9.43
C THR A 200 10.59 6.71 -10.94
N SER A 201 10.30 7.73 -11.76
CA SER A 201 10.29 7.63 -13.22
C SER A 201 11.61 7.11 -13.79
N HIS A 202 12.73 7.62 -13.27
CA HIS A 202 14.06 7.37 -13.80
C HIS A 202 15.04 6.72 -12.82
N ILE A 203 14.52 6.13 -11.74
CA ILE A 203 15.33 5.44 -10.72
C ILE A 203 14.95 3.98 -10.60
N THR A 204 15.93 3.15 -10.26
CA THR A 204 15.73 1.72 -10.01
C THR A 204 15.05 1.47 -8.66
N ILE A 205 14.50 0.26 -8.48
CA ILE A 205 13.92 -0.14 -7.18
C ILE A 205 14.98 -0.03 -6.06
N GLN A 206 16.22 -0.43 -6.32
CA GLN A 206 17.31 -0.32 -5.34
C GLN A 206 17.56 1.13 -4.91
N GLN A 207 17.54 2.06 -5.86
CA GLN A 207 17.67 3.50 -5.56
C GLN A 207 16.46 4.04 -4.78
N GLN A 208 15.23 3.57 -5.06
CA GLN A 208 14.05 3.91 -4.26
C GLN A 208 14.23 3.46 -2.81
N VAL A 209 14.63 2.19 -2.61
CA VAL A 209 14.89 1.61 -1.28
C VAL A 209 15.95 2.41 -0.54
N GLN A 210 17.10 2.70 -1.19
CA GLN A 210 18.18 3.47 -0.58
C GLN A 210 17.74 4.87 -0.12
N LYS A 211 16.96 5.59 -0.94
CA LYS A 211 16.41 6.91 -0.57
C LYS A 211 15.56 6.84 0.69
N ILE A 212 14.71 5.83 0.79
CA ILE A 212 13.86 5.62 1.98
C ILE A 212 14.72 5.29 3.19
N LEU A 213 15.64 4.34 3.09
CA LEU A 213 16.50 3.93 4.19
C LEU A 213 17.41 5.07 4.69
N GLN A 214 17.95 5.90 3.80
CA GLN A 214 18.70 7.10 4.16
C GLN A 214 17.85 8.07 4.98
N SER A 215 16.64 8.38 4.49
CA SER A 215 15.72 9.28 5.21
C SER A 215 15.33 8.74 6.58
N VAL A 216 15.09 7.43 6.72
CA VAL A 216 14.84 6.78 8.02
C VAL A 216 16.06 6.89 8.93
N GLY A 217 17.26 6.63 8.43
CA GLY A 217 18.51 6.70 9.19
C GLY A 217 18.90 8.13 9.62
N GLU A 218 18.68 9.15 8.78
CA GLU A 218 18.93 10.56 9.10
C GLU A 218 18.02 11.05 10.22
N VAL A 219 16.72 10.75 10.15
CA VAL A 219 15.76 11.15 11.17
C VAL A 219 16.04 10.42 12.50
N ALA A 220 16.52 9.17 12.47
CA ALA A 220 16.94 8.45 13.67
C ALA A 220 18.17 9.11 14.34
N ARG A 221 19.18 9.55 13.57
CA ARG A 221 20.37 10.22 14.07
C ARG A 221 20.06 11.59 14.68
N CYS A 222 19.17 12.39 14.10
CA CYS A 222 18.74 13.68 14.66
C CYS A 222 18.16 13.56 16.06
N LYS A 223 17.47 12.46 16.40
CA LYS A 223 16.99 12.26 17.79
C LYS A 223 18.08 11.99 18.80
N HIS A 224 19.11 11.25 18.43
CA HIS A 224 20.21 10.97 19.35
C HIS A 224 21.04 12.24 19.66
N SER A 225 21.15 13.17 18.71
CA SER A 225 21.85 14.44 18.92
C SER A 225 21.04 15.44 19.79
N LEU A 226 19.71 15.42 19.72
CA LEU A 226 18.85 16.30 20.52
C LEU A 226 18.63 15.77 21.96
N GLY A 227 18.74 14.45 22.17
CA GLY A 227 18.65 13.84 23.48
C GLY A 227 19.95 13.99 24.34
N ALA A 228 21.09 14.20 23.69
CA ALA A 228 22.37 14.35 24.38
C ALA A 228 22.65 15.76 24.94
N THR A 229 21.80 16.75 24.62
CA THR A 229 21.97 18.15 25.08
C THR A 229 21.09 18.54 26.27
N GLN A 230 20.37 17.60 26.87
CA GLN A 230 19.50 17.87 28.05
C GLN A 230 19.98 17.24 29.37
N THR A 231 21.19 16.70 29.43
CA THR A 231 21.83 16.24 30.66
C THR A 231 23.19 16.94 30.82
N GLY A 232 23.13 18.19 31.19
CA GLY A 232 24.26 18.99 31.62
C GLY A 232 23.80 19.97 32.69
#